data_8b5868cb07286e47afa5988cd8fed0c8
#
_entry.id   8b5868cb07286e47afa5988cd8fed0c8
#
_cell.length_a   1.000
_cell.length_b   1.000
_cell.length_c   1.000
_cell.angle_alpha   90.00
_cell.angle_beta   90.00
_cell.angle_gamma   90.00
#
_symmetry.space_group_name_H-M   'P 1'
#
loop_
_entity.id
_entity.type
_entity.pdbx_description
1 polymer ?
#
loop_
_entity_poly.entity_id
_entity_poly.type
_entity_poly.pdbx_seq_one_letter_code
_entity_poly.pdbx_strand_id
1 'polypeptide(L)'
;MAREKSKSKTAKADANAARVEEVSSLNRKELIKRAEKFSNHYCVGDGSKFKLKNYDTHADFDLGPEDKPLVKQTIQLGVDALSAMQDILYAQDKWSLLLIFQAMDAAGKDGAIKHVMSGVNPQGCQVSSFKA
;
A
#
# COMPACT_ATOMS: atom_id res chain seq x y z
N MET A 1 1.84 -38.14 -4.33
CA MET A 1 1.76 -36.78 -4.90
C MET A 1 0.62 -35.91 -4.37
N ALA A 2 -0.65 -36.36 -4.30
CA ALA A 2 -1.77 -35.53 -3.78
C ALA A 2 -1.66 -35.19 -2.29
N ARG A 3 -1.16 -36.10 -1.45
CA ARG A 3 -1.02 -35.95 0.00
C ARG A 3 0.08 -34.96 0.44
N GLU A 4 1.14 -34.84 -0.35
CA GLU A 4 2.23 -33.84 -0.11
C GLU A 4 1.79 -32.41 -0.48
N LYS A 5 1.06 -32.26 -1.59
CA LYS A 5 0.49 -30.96 -1.97
C LYS A 5 -0.54 -30.43 -0.98
N SER A 6 -1.31 -31.33 -0.31
CA SER A 6 -2.24 -30.96 0.74
C SER A 6 -1.52 -30.46 1.99
N LYS A 7 -0.49 -31.17 2.46
CA LYS A 7 0.31 -30.74 3.64
C LYS A 7 1.04 -29.42 3.40
N SER A 8 1.56 -29.19 2.20
CA SER A 8 2.21 -27.92 1.84
C SER A 8 1.22 -26.74 1.84
N LYS A 9 -0.02 -26.95 1.37
CA LYS A 9 -1.06 -25.92 1.39
C LYS A 9 -1.50 -25.56 2.81
N THR A 10 -1.66 -26.55 3.68
CA THR A 10 -2.05 -26.33 5.09
C THR A 10 -0.96 -25.58 5.85
N ALA A 11 0.30 -25.98 5.73
CA ALA A 11 1.43 -25.30 6.36
C ALA A 11 1.58 -23.84 5.89
N LYS A 12 1.33 -23.55 4.61
CA LYS A 12 1.33 -22.16 4.10
C LYS A 12 0.14 -21.35 4.63
N ALA A 13 -1.03 -21.96 4.77
CA ALA A 13 -2.20 -21.28 5.32
C ALA A 13 -2.00 -20.93 6.81
N ASP A 14 -1.43 -21.84 7.59
CA ASP A 14 -1.11 -21.63 9.00
C ASP A 14 -0.03 -20.54 9.18
N ALA A 15 1.00 -20.55 8.35
CA ALA A 15 2.03 -19.50 8.32
C ALA A 15 1.44 -18.13 7.96
N ASN A 16 0.50 -18.08 7.02
CA ASN A 16 -0.19 -16.84 6.66
C ASN A 16 -1.10 -16.33 7.77
N ALA A 17 -1.83 -17.20 8.45
CA ALA A 17 -2.65 -16.83 9.61
C ALA A 17 -1.78 -16.20 10.72
N ALA A 18 -0.64 -16.79 11.03
CA ALA A 18 0.31 -16.24 12.00
C ALA A 18 0.87 -14.86 11.57
N ARG A 19 1.17 -14.68 10.27
CA ARG A 19 1.63 -13.38 9.73
C ARG A 19 0.54 -12.30 9.77
N VAL A 20 -0.71 -12.69 9.54
CA VAL A 20 -1.88 -11.81 9.66
C VAL A 20 -2.03 -11.33 11.11
N GLU A 21 -1.90 -12.23 12.08
CA GLU A 21 -1.98 -11.92 13.50
C GLU A 21 -0.81 -11.03 13.95
N GLU A 22 0.40 -11.31 13.48
CA GLU A 22 1.59 -10.47 13.69
C GLU A 22 1.36 -9.04 13.17
N VAL A 23 0.86 -8.88 11.94
CA VAL A 23 0.61 -7.55 11.35
C VAL A 23 -0.47 -6.79 12.13
N SER A 24 -1.50 -7.48 12.61
CA SER A 24 -2.56 -6.87 13.44
C SER A 24 -2.06 -6.38 14.80
N SER A 25 -1.00 -6.96 15.33
CA SER A 25 -0.41 -6.59 16.62
C SER A 25 0.60 -5.44 16.52
N LEU A 26 0.97 -5.02 15.29
CA LEU A 26 1.97 -3.97 15.08
C LEU A 26 1.47 -2.62 15.58
N ASN A 27 2.34 -1.92 16.29
CA ASN A 27 2.09 -0.53 16.62
C ASN A 27 2.32 0.39 15.41
N ARG A 28 1.82 1.63 15.50
CA ARG A 28 1.90 2.62 14.42
C ARG A 28 3.32 2.84 13.88
N LYS A 29 4.34 2.87 14.75
CA LYS A 29 5.73 3.11 14.33
C LYS A 29 6.28 1.94 13.50
N GLU A 30 5.93 0.73 13.88
CA GLU A 30 6.33 -0.48 13.16
C GLU A 30 5.66 -0.58 11.79
N LEU A 31 4.37 -0.18 11.70
CA LEU A 31 3.65 -0.10 10.42
C LEU A 31 4.31 0.91 9.48
N ILE A 32 4.63 2.10 9.97
CA ILE A 32 5.32 3.14 9.19
C ILE A 32 6.68 2.61 8.70
N LYS A 33 7.48 2.00 9.57
CA LYS A 33 8.79 1.45 9.21
C LYS A 33 8.70 0.35 8.16
N ARG A 34 7.68 -0.51 8.22
CA ARG A 34 7.43 -1.53 7.19
C ARG A 34 7.01 -0.90 5.86
N ALA A 35 6.11 0.09 5.92
CA ALA A 35 5.67 0.84 4.74
C ALA A 35 6.84 1.57 4.06
N GLU A 36 7.73 2.20 4.82
CA GLU A 36 8.96 2.83 4.30
C GLU A 36 9.86 1.82 3.60
N LYS A 37 10.09 0.66 4.21
CA LYS A 37 10.90 -0.39 3.59
C LYS A 37 10.34 -0.84 2.24
N PHE A 38 9.02 -0.93 2.13
CA PHE A 38 8.33 -1.32 0.91
C PHE A 38 8.36 -0.18 -0.13
N SER A 39 8.03 1.05 0.28
CA SER A 39 7.94 2.21 -0.61
C SER A 39 9.32 2.66 -1.14
N ASN A 40 10.38 2.47 -0.38
CA ASN A 40 11.74 2.84 -0.78
C ASN A 40 12.18 2.18 -2.08
N HIS A 41 11.64 0.99 -2.39
CA HIS A 41 11.91 0.33 -3.67
C HIS A 41 11.39 1.14 -4.88
N TYR A 42 10.31 1.89 -4.68
CA TYR A 42 9.68 2.71 -5.73
C TYR A 42 9.92 4.22 -5.55
N CYS A 43 10.64 4.61 -4.50
CA CYS A 43 10.93 6.00 -4.24
C CYS A 43 12.09 6.49 -5.10
N VAL A 44 11.82 7.48 -5.96
CA VAL A 44 12.82 8.13 -6.79
C VAL A 44 13.12 9.51 -6.21
N GLY A 45 14.14 9.59 -5.37
CA GLY A 45 14.56 10.86 -4.76
C GLY A 45 15.35 11.78 -5.71
N ASP A 46 16.06 11.20 -6.68
CA ASP A 46 16.81 11.92 -7.71
C ASP A 46 16.40 11.45 -9.09
N GLY A 47 15.62 12.29 -9.78
CA GLY A 47 15.13 12.02 -11.13
C GLY A 47 16.22 12.03 -12.21
N SER A 48 17.39 12.62 -11.95
CA SER A 48 18.48 12.72 -12.94
C SER A 48 19.04 11.35 -13.35
N LYS A 49 18.99 10.38 -12.44
CA LYS A 49 19.45 8.99 -12.65
C LYS A 49 18.32 8.01 -12.90
N PHE A 50 17.08 8.47 -12.95
CA PHE A 50 15.94 7.62 -13.18
C PHE A 50 15.95 6.98 -14.57
N LYS A 51 15.78 5.67 -14.61
CA LYS A 51 15.59 4.88 -15.84
C LYS A 51 14.44 3.91 -15.60
N LEU A 52 13.34 4.09 -16.30
CA LEU A 52 12.13 3.27 -16.16
C LEU A 52 12.41 1.76 -16.30
N LYS A 53 13.35 1.38 -17.16
CA LYS A 53 13.76 -0.03 -17.36
C LYS A 53 14.33 -0.72 -16.11
N ASN A 54 14.71 0.05 -15.08
CA ASN A 54 15.23 -0.49 -13.83
C ASN A 54 14.11 -0.86 -12.83
N TYR A 55 12.86 -0.57 -13.16
CA TYR A 55 11.70 -0.83 -12.32
C TYR A 55 10.85 -1.92 -12.95
N ASP A 56 10.72 -3.03 -12.25
CA ASP A 56 9.87 -4.13 -12.70
C ASP A 56 8.41 -3.79 -12.42
N THR A 57 7.61 -3.74 -13.49
CA THR A 57 6.16 -3.50 -13.41
C THR A 57 5.38 -4.73 -12.94
N HIS A 58 6.02 -5.90 -12.87
CA HIS A 58 5.43 -7.16 -12.44
C HIS A 58 6.01 -7.67 -11.12
N ALA A 59 6.69 -6.78 -10.37
CA ALA A 59 7.23 -7.15 -9.07
C ALA A 59 6.09 -7.53 -8.11
N ASP A 60 5.94 -8.82 -7.89
CA ASP A 60 4.94 -9.41 -6.98
C ASP A 60 5.50 -9.66 -5.56
N PHE A 61 6.80 -9.41 -5.36
CA PHE A 61 7.50 -9.63 -4.09
C PHE A 61 7.35 -11.06 -3.56
N ASP A 62 7.33 -12.03 -4.45
CA ASP A 62 7.09 -13.44 -4.13
C ASP A 62 5.74 -13.72 -3.45
N LEU A 63 4.75 -12.82 -3.64
CA LEU A 63 3.41 -12.98 -3.11
C LEU A 63 2.57 -13.86 -4.05
N GLY A 64 1.99 -14.91 -3.49
CA GLY A 64 1.11 -15.83 -4.21
C GLY A 64 -0.38 -15.54 -4.00
N PRO A 65 -1.25 -16.28 -4.68
CA PRO A 65 -2.69 -16.19 -4.47
C PRO A 65 -3.12 -16.47 -3.03
N GLU A 66 -2.34 -17.26 -2.32
CA GLU A 66 -2.52 -17.58 -0.90
C GLU A 66 -2.29 -16.38 0.04
N ASP A 67 -1.51 -15.38 -0.40
CA ASP A 67 -1.18 -14.19 0.38
C ASP A 67 -2.25 -13.08 0.29
N LYS A 68 -3.28 -13.27 -0.53
CA LYS A 68 -4.35 -12.27 -0.70
C LYS A 68 -4.98 -11.78 0.60
N PRO A 69 -5.28 -12.63 1.61
CA PRO A 69 -5.82 -12.16 2.89
C PRO A 69 -4.84 -11.25 3.63
N LEU A 70 -3.55 -11.61 3.65
CA LEU A 70 -2.49 -10.81 4.26
C LEU A 70 -2.34 -9.46 3.57
N VAL A 71 -2.31 -9.45 2.25
CA VAL A 71 -2.21 -8.21 1.45
C VAL A 71 -3.40 -7.29 1.74
N LYS A 72 -4.63 -7.85 1.73
CA LYS A 72 -5.84 -7.08 2.02
C LYS A 72 -5.80 -6.44 3.41
N GLN A 73 -5.39 -7.18 4.41
CA GLN A 73 -5.27 -6.68 5.78
C GLN A 73 -4.18 -5.61 5.89
N THR A 74 -3.03 -5.82 5.28
CA THR A 74 -1.93 -4.84 5.26
C THR A 74 -2.36 -3.52 4.61
N ILE A 75 -3.11 -3.60 3.50
CA ILE A 75 -3.66 -2.42 2.84
C ILE A 75 -4.66 -1.71 3.76
N GLN A 76 -5.56 -2.43 4.43
CA GLN A 76 -6.51 -1.82 5.36
C GLN A 76 -5.81 -1.09 6.51
N LEU A 77 -4.81 -1.71 7.12
CA LEU A 77 -3.99 -1.06 8.16
C LEU A 77 -3.28 0.19 7.63
N GLY A 78 -2.81 0.16 6.39
CA GLY A 78 -2.23 1.33 5.73
C GLY A 78 -3.24 2.47 5.54
N VAL A 79 -4.47 2.15 5.14
CA VAL A 79 -5.57 3.12 4.99
C VAL A 79 -5.95 3.72 6.35
N ASP A 80 -6.07 2.91 7.39
CA ASP A 80 -6.39 3.37 8.74
C ASP A 80 -5.28 4.28 9.30
N ALA A 81 -4.03 3.93 9.08
CA ALA A 81 -2.88 4.75 9.45
C ALA A 81 -2.88 6.09 8.70
N LEU A 82 -3.17 6.08 7.39
CA LEU A 82 -3.27 7.28 6.57
C LEU A 82 -4.38 8.21 7.07
N SER A 83 -5.55 7.66 7.39
CA SER A 83 -6.66 8.41 7.98
C SER A 83 -6.25 9.12 9.27
N ALA A 84 -5.63 8.38 10.20
CA ALA A 84 -5.16 8.94 11.46
C ALA A 84 -4.07 10.02 11.28
N MET A 85 -3.22 9.88 10.26
CA MET A 85 -2.21 10.89 9.91
C MET A 85 -2.85 12.14 9.31
N GLN A 86 -3.87 11.98 8.49
CA GLN A 86 -4.60 13.08 7.89
C GLN A 86 -5.34 13.91 8.96
N ASP A 87 -5.97 13.27 9.95
CA ASP A 87 -6.61 13.97 11.04
C ASP A 87 -5.62 14.87 11.81
N ILE A 88 -4.41 14.37 12.04
CA ILE A 88 -3.35 15.16 12.69
C ILE A 88 -2.89 16.31 11.79
N LEU A 89 -2.71 16.06 10.50
CA LEU A 89 -2.32 17.08 9.52
C LEU A 89 -3.37 18.18 9.43
N TYR A 90 -4.63 17.80 9.39
CA TYR A 90 -5.76 18.74 9.35
C TYR A 90 -5.86 19.57 10.63
N ALA A 91 -5.73 18.94 11.79
CA ALA A 91 -5.84 19.62 13.08
C ALA A 91 -4.71 20.64 13.35
N GLN A 92 -3.51 20.42 12.79
CA GLN A 92 -2.39 21.35 12.98
C GLN A 92 -2.51 22.66 12.18
N ASP A 93 -3.27 22.65 11.07
CA ASP A 93 -3.55 23.80 10.19
C ASP A 93 -2.31 24.63 9.73
N LYS A 94 -1.16 23.98 9.64
CA LYS A 94 0.11 24.61 9.26
C LYS A 94 0.66 24.13 7.92
N TRP A 95 0.40 22.88 7.59
CA TRP A 95 0.98 22.20 6.43
C TRP A 95 -0.09 21.51 5.63
N SER A 96 0.09 21.48 4.33
CA SER A 96 -0.71 20.68 3.42
C SER A 96 0.18 19.76 2.61
N LEU A 97 -0.35 18.61 2.20
CA LEU A 97 0.33 17.66 1.34
C LEU A 97 -0.30 17.68 -0.05
N LEU A 98 0.49 18.00 -1.07
CA LEU A 98 0.06 17.92 -2.46
C LEU A 98 0.46 16.56 -3.04
N LEU A 99 -0.53 15.78 -3.46
CA LEU A 99 -0.33 14.51 -4.15
C LEU A 99 -0.66 14.69 -5.64
N ILE A 100 0.30 14.43 -6.51
CA ILE A 100 0.11 14.51 -7.96
C ILE A 100 0.13 13.09 -8.53
N PHE A 101 -1.01 12.65 -9.07
CA PHE A 101 -1.15 11.35 -9.72
C PHE A 101 -1.13 11.54 -11.23
N GLN A 102 -0.10 11.02 -11.88
CA GLN A 102 0.02 11.03 -13.33
C GLN A 102 0.12 9.61 -13.87
N ALA A 103 -0.72 9.29 -14.83
CA ALA A 103 -0.68 8.01 -15.53
C ALA A 103 -1.34 8.13 -16.89
N MET A 104 -1.02 7.20 -17.79
CA MET A 104 -1.72 7.06 -19.07
C MET A 104 -3.19 6.67 -18.84
N ASP A 105 -4.01 6.91 -19.85
CA ASP A 105 -5.40 6.44 -19.81
C ASP A 105 -5.47 4.93 -19.59
N ALA A 106 -6.47 4.49 -18.86
CA ALA A 106 -6.66 3.10 -18.46
C ALA A 106 -5.56 2.45 -17.62
N ALA A 107 -4.55 3.19 -17.15
CA ALA A 107 -3.47 2.66 -16.30
C ALA A 107 -3.87 2.37 -14.84
N GLY A 108 -5.17 2.51 -14.51
CA GLY A 108 -5.69 2.19 -13.17
C GLY A 108 -5.55 3.31 -12.13
N LYS A 109 -5.12 4.52 -12.53
CA LYS A 109 -4.94 5.67 -11.64
C LYS A 109 -6.16 5.95 -10.75
N ASP A 110 -7.34 6.00 -11.33
CA ASP A 110 -8.58 6.32 -10.62
C ASP A 110 -8.95 5.23 -9.60
N GLY A 111 -8.69 3.96 -9.95
CA GLY A 111 -8.85 2.84 -9.03
C GLY A 111 -7.90 2.92 -7.84
N ALA A 112 -6.64 3.25 -8.08
CA ALA A 112 -5.64 3.42 -7.03
C ALA A 112 -6.00 4.57 -6.08
N ILE A 113 -6.36 5.74 -6.62
CA ILE A 113 -6.79 6.90 -5.83
C ILE A 113 -8.02 6.53 -4.98
N LYS A 114 -9.05 5.95 -5.59
CA LYS A 114 -10.27 5.54 -4.88
C LYS A 114 -9.97 4.57 -3.73
N HIS A 115 -9.05 3.65 -3.95
CA HIS A 115 -8.69 2.64 -2.95
C HIS A 115 -7.90 3.25 -1.78
N VAL A 116 -6.86 4.02 -2.08
CA VAL A 116 -6.00 4.66 -1.06
C VAL A 116 -6.77 5.71 -0.26
N MET A 117 -7.61 6.50 -0.92
CA MET A 117 -8.36 7.58 -0.29
C MET A 117 -9.67 7.12 0.38
N SER A 118 -10.00 5.83 0.35
CA SER A 118 -11.28 5.31 0.86
C SER A 118 -11.49 5.53 2.36
N GLY A 119 -10.43 5.64 3.15
CA GLY A 119 -10.48 5.90 4.59
C GLY A 119 -10.17 7.35 4.99
N VAL A 120 -9.92 8.22 4.03
CA VAL A 120 -9.51 9.61 4.30
C VAL A 120 -10.74 10.50 4.40
N ASN A 121 -10.77 11.42 5.38
CA ASN A 121 -11.86 12.36 5.56
C ASN A 121 -11.91 13.35 4.39
N PRO A 122 -13.01 13.37 3.60
CA PRO A 122 -13.12 14.24 2.44
C PRO A 122 -13.11 15.73 2.78
N GLN A 123 -13.48 16.13 3.98
CA GLN A 123 -13.45 17.54 4.42
C GLN A 123 -12.03 18.10 4.47
N GLY A 124 -11.04 17.23 4.70
CA GLY A 124 -9.63 17.60 4.70
C GLY A 124 -8.93 17.46 3.33
N CYS A 125 -9.69 17.18 2.26
CA CYS A 125 -9.12 16.90 0.94
C CYS A 125 -9.74 17.80 -0.13
N GLN A 126 -8.88 18.34 -0.99
CA GLN A 126 -9.31 19.02 -2.22
C GLN A 126 -8.82 18.21 -3.42
N VAL A 127 -9.74 17.80 -4.29
CA VAL A 127 -9.41 17.01 -5.46
C VAL A 127 -9.64 17.84 -6.73
N SER A 128 -8.62 17.93 -7.57
CA SER A 128 -8.69 18.58 -8.88
C SER A 128 -8.33 17.60 -9.98
N SER A 129 -9.13 17.54 -11.03
CA SER A 129 -8.88 16.68 -12.20
C SER A 129 -8.57 17.55 -13.41
N PHE A 130 -7.40 17.30 -14.00
CA PHE A 130 -6.97 17.96 -15.24
C PHE A 130 -7.21 16.99 -16.41
N LYS A 131 -8.47 16.86 -16.81
CA LYS A 131 -8.82 16.18 -18.05
C LYS A 131 -8.88 17.23 -19.16
N ALA A 132 -8.11 16.99 -20.22
CA ALA A 132 -8.26 17.73 -21.47
C ALA A 132 -9.57 17.31 -22.16
#